data_e35b23152add7bf5795b1fffa9e880f4
#
_entry.id   e35b23152add7bf5795b1fffa9e880f4
#
_cell.length_a   1.000
_cell.length_b   1.000
_cell.length_c   1.000
_cell.angle_alpha   90.00
_cell.angle_beta   90.00
_cell.angle_gamma   90.00
#
_symmetry.space_group_name_H-M   'P 1'
#
loop_
_entity.id
_entity.type
_entity.pdbx_description
1 polymer ?
#
loop_
_entity_poly.entity_id
_entity_poly.type
_entity_poly.pdbx_seq_one_letter_code
_entity_poly.pdbx_strand_id
1 'polypeptide(L)'
;MRLLKRAFTAVALLAALLIIIFLVGRYGWKLGGFNACQGAWLETVEVGQGTVHIRGGYPGSFPSGFCGYYAREQEGTLYVGFHFSSVFGFFETGDFDITIPVKTEINRVILKTADHEFPVWSREQETDPIPEAFAAILDEYHASLSESWDAARMMENGLNYMAADSIFTEPLEDIGYAVADLDGDGTQELAIGTRKDDPFFGKLVFSLYILDENGAPQLLLDSTERNRYYYAGGFCFANQGSSGWNDSFDTTLKLEDGEMIDMTYTTEPENFVQMELTPFAQWK
;
A
#
# COMPACT_ATOMS: atom_id res chain seq x y z
N MET A 1 -30.36 -37.86 42.52
CA MET A 1 -31.12 -36.89 41.64
C MET A 1 -30.67 -35.43 41.76
N ARG A 2 -30.46 -34.86 42.95
CA ARG A 2 -30.05 -33.45 43.09
C ARG A 2 -28.65 -33.15 42.55
N LEU A 3 -27.67 -34.04 42.70
CA LEU A 3 -26.31 -33.91 42.16
C LEU A 3 -26.31 -33.92 40.62
N LEU A 4 -27.07 -34.77 39.99
CA LEU A 4 -27.18 -34.88 38.53
C LEU A 4 -27.79 -33.61 37.93
N LYS A 5 -28.83 -33.02 38.58
CA LYS A 5 -29.41 -31.74 38.17
C LYS A 5 -28.41 -30.59 38.26
N ARG A 6 -27.63 -30.52 39.35
CA ARG A 6 -26.60 -29.51 39.53
C ARG A 6 -25.47 -29.64 38.49
N ALA A 7 -25.04 -30.86 38.19
CA ALA A 7 -24.07 -31.12 37.12
C ALA A 7 -24.59 -30.70 35.76
N PHE A 8 -25.82 -31.03 35.40
CA PHE A 8 -26.46 -30.63 34.15
C PHE A 8 -26.59 -29.11 34.03
N THR A 9 -26.98 -28.41 35.12
CA THR A 9 -27.08 -26.96 35.14
C THR A 9 -25.70 -26.31 34.95
N ALA A 10 -24.63 -26.83 35.59
CA ALA A 10 -23.28 -26.33 35.45
C ALA A 10 -22.76 -26.49 34.01
N VAL A 11 -23.02 -27.65 33.38
CA VAL A 11 -22.64 -27.89 31.97
C VAL A 11 -23.41 -26.95 31.03
N ALA A 12 -24.72 -26.75 31.25
CA ALA A 12 -25.55 -25.86 30.46
C ALA A 12 -25.05 -24.37 30.56
N LEU A 13 -24.70 -23.94 31.76
CA LEU A 13 -24.14 -22.59 31.97
C LEU A 13 -22.78 -22.42 31.29
N LEU A 14 -21.90 -23.43 31.39
CA LEU A 14 -20.61 -23.40 30.69
C LEU A 14 -20.79 -23.34 29.17
N ALA A 15 -21.70 -24.15 28.62
CA ALA A 15 -22.01 -24.13 27.20
C ALA A 15 -22.56 -22.76 26.76
N ALA A 16 -23.47 -22.19 27.54
CA ALA A 16 -24.03 -20.86 27.26
C ALA A 16 -22.91 -19.77 27.31
N LEU A 17 -22.00 -19.85 28.29
CA LEU A 17 -20.85 -18.93 28.38
C LEU A 17 -19.94 -19.05 27.15
N LEU A 18 -19.61 -20.25 26.72
CA LEU A 18 -18.80 -20.50 25.52
C LEU A 18 -19.46 -19.94 24.26
N ILE A 19 -20.79 -20.12 24.11
CA ILE A 19 -21.54 -19.55 23.00
C ILE A 19 -21.49 -18.01 23.03
N ILE A 20 -21.64 -17.40 24.20
CA ILE A 20 -21.54 -15.94 24.35
C ILE A 20 -20.15 -15.44 23.95
N ILE A 21 -19.10 -16.09 24.46
CA ILE A 21 -17.71 -15.76 24.12
C ILE A 21 -17.51 -15.87 22.59
N PHE A 22 -18.00 -16.95 22.00
CA PHE A 22 -17.95 -17.14 20.53
C PHE A 22 -18.67 -16.02 19.79
N LEU A 23 -19.91 -15.70 20.15
CA LEU A 23 -20.71 -14.67 19.49
C LEU A 23 -20.09 -13.27 19.66
N VAL A 24 -19.60 -12.95 20.85
CA VAL A 24 -18.91 -11.67 21.10
C VAL A 24 -17.61 -11.61 20.30
N GLY A 25 -16.81 -12.67 20.28
CA GLY A 25 -15.57 -12.72 19.48
C GLY A 25 -15.84 -12.58 17.97
N ARG A 26 -16.91 -13.20 17.48
CA ARG A 26 -17.24 -13.20 16.04
C ARG A 26 -17.92 -11.92 15.55
N TYR A 27 -18.75 -11.29 16.37
CA TYR A 27 -19.62 -10.19 15.92
C TYR A 27 -19.48 -8.90 16.74
N GLY A 28 -18.86 -8.97 17.93
CA GLY A 28 -18.77 -7.82 18.82
C GLY A 28 -17.99 -6.63 18.23
N TRP A 29 -17.04 -6.90 17.36
CA TRP A 29 -16.28 -5.89 16.66
C TRP A 29 -17.13 -4.91 15.82
N LYS A 30 -18.30 -5.38 15.33
CA LYS A 30 -19.23 -4.55 14.55
C LYS A 30 -19.73 -3.33 15.32
N LEU A 31 -19.72 -3.40 16.65
CA LEU A 31 -20.09 -2.28 17.52
C LEU A 31 -19.00 -1.19 17.58
N GLY A 32 -17.75 -1.56 17.30
CA GLY A 32 -16.61 -0.64 17.27
C GLY A 32 -16.45 0.11 15.93
N GLY A 33 -17.11 -0.35 14.86
CA GLY A 33 -16.93 0.21 13.51
C GLY A 33 -15.46 0.17 13.10
N PHE A 34 -14.95 1.25 12.52
CA PHE A 34 -13.54 1.33 12.10
C PHE A 34 -12.55 1.25 13.26
N ASN A 35 -12.92 1.63 14.48
CA ASN A 35 -12.04 1.51 15.65
C ASN A 35 -11.70 0.05 16.03
N ALA A 36 -12.43 -0.92 15.50
CA ALA A 36 -12.15 -2.34 15.67
C ALA A 36 -11.48 -2.97 14.45
N CYS A 37 -11.15 -2.19 13.42
CA CYS A 37 -10.52 -2.66 12.20
C CYS A 37 -9.00 -2.62 12.31
N GLN A 38 -8.36 -3.57 11.65
CA GLN A 38 -6.92 -3.78 11.62
C GLN A 38 -6.44 -3.61 10.18
N GLY A 39 -5.12 -3.47 10.00
CA GLY A 39 -4.50 -3.48 8.70
C GLY A 39 -4.69 -4.83 7.97
N ALA A 40 -4.57 -4.79 6.66
CA ALA A 40 -4.61 -5.94 5.78
C ALA A 40 -3.63 -5.72 4.63
N TRP A 41 -2.96 -6.78 4.16
CA TRP A 41 -2.33 -6.70 2.86
C TRP A 41 -3.39 -6.91 1.78
N LEU A 42 -3.28 -6.17 0.68
CA LEU A 42 -4.23 -6.25 -0.42
C LEU A 42 -3.53 -6.77 -1.68
N GLU A 43 -4.11 -7.80 -2.27
CA GLU A 43 -3.64 -8.36 -3.54
C GLU A 43 -4.25 -7.60 -4.71
N THR A 44 -5.58 -7.35 -4.65
CA THR A 44 -6.31 -6.64 -5.69
C THR A 44 -7.42 -5.78 -5.11
N VAL A 45 -7.65 -4.62 -5.74
CA VAL A 45 -8.82 -3.75 -5.53
C VAL A 45 -9.41 -3.42 -6.89
N GLU A 46 -10.56 -3.98 -7.21
CA GLU A 46 -11.24 -3.78 -8.49
C GLU A 46 -12.56 -3.05 -8.27
N VAL A 47 -12.72 -1.88 -8.91
CA VAL A 47 -13.93 -1.08 -8.81
C VAL A 47 -14.75 -1.23 -10.09
N GLY A 48 -15.92 -1.88 -9.95
CA GLY A 48 -16.87 -2.09 -11.02
C GLY A 48 -18.12 -1.20 -10.89
N GLN A 49 -19.08 -1.43 -11.78
CA GLN A 49 -20.37 -0.76 -11.70
C GLN A 49 -21.19 -1.35 -10.54
N GLY A 50 -21.32 -0.58 -9.44
CA GLY A 50 -22.13 -0.96 -8.29
C GLY A 50 -21.49 -1.95 -7.32
N THR A 51 -20.22 -2.31 -7.53
CA THR A 51 -19.48 -3.21 -6.64
C THR A 51 -18.00 -2.86 -6.58
N VAL A 52 -17.39 -3.11 -5.42
CA VAL A 52 -15.93 -3.10 -5.24
C VAL A 52 -15.51 -4.48 -4.78
N HIS A 53 -14.60 -5.10 -5.52
CA HIS A 53 -14.03 -6.42 -5.22
C HIS A 53 -12.64 -6.23 -4.62
N ILE A 54 -12.41 -6.85 -3.46
CA ILE A 54 -11.13 -6.72 -2.73
C ILE A 54 -10.68 -8.10 -2.32
N ARG A 55 -9.42 -8.42 -2.66
CA ARG A 55 -8.74 -9.63 -2.24
C ARG A 55 -7.49 -9.28 -1.45
N GLY A 56 -7.20 -10.08 -0.43
CA GLY A 56 -6.03 -9.86 0.42
C GLY A 56 -6.02 -10.78 1.62
N GLY A 57 -5.27 -10.40 2.66
CA GLY A 57 -5.14 -11.22 3.86
C GLY A 57 -4.62 -10.46 5.08
N TYR A 58 -4.44 -11.21 6.17
CA TYR A 58 -3.87 -10.69 7.41
C TYR A 58 -2.34 -10.61 7.31
N PRO A 59 -1.73 -9.46 7.61
CA PRO A 59 -0.29 -9.27 7.46
C PRO A 59 0.53 -9.91 8.61
N GLY A 60 -0.10 -10.24 9.72
CA GLY A 60 0.60 -10.72 10.91
C GLY A 60 1.07 -12.17 10.83
N SER A 61 2.14 -12.49 11.56
CA SER A 61 2.71 -13.83 11.67
C SER A 61 1.91 -14.80 12.54
N PHE A 62 0.97 -14.31 13.34
CA PHE A 62 0.13 -15.13 14.23
C PHE A 62 -1.14 -15.59 13.48
N PRO A 63 -1.60 -16.85 13.65
CA PRO A 63 -2.80 -17.32 12.98
C PRO A 63 -4.01 -16.49 13.42
N SER A 64 -4.55 -15.71 12.50
CA SER A 64 -5.75 -14.90 12.66
C SER A 64 -6.71 -15.16 11.51
N GLY A 65 -7.95 -15.52 11.83
CA GLY A 65 -9.00 -15.74 10.83
C GLY A 65 -9.72 -14.45 10.48
N PHE A 66 -10.06 -14.29 9.23
CA PHE A 66 -10.89 -13.19 8.74
C PHE A 66 -12.31 -13.28 9.34
N CYS A 67 -12.75 -12.23 10.03
CA CYS A 67 -14.06 -12.15 10.69
C CYS A 67 -15.10 -11.34 9.92
N GLY A 68 -14.65 -10.45 9.04
CA GLY A 68 -15.51 -9.60 8.24
C GLY A 68 -14.92 -8.20 8.03
N TYR A 69 -15.71 -7.35 7.42
CA TYR A 69 -15.32 -5.98 7.10
C TYR A 69 -16.39 -4.98 7.55
N TYR A 70 -15.97 -3.73 7.71
CA TYR A 70 -16.84 -2.57 7.87
C TYR A 70 -16.63 -1.67 6.65
N ALA A 71 -17.73 -1.19 6.06
CA ALA A 71 -17.66 -0.34 4.88
C ALA A 71 -18.59 0.87 5.01
N ARG A 72 -18.17 2.02 4.51
CA ARG A 72 -18.96 3.25 4.48
C ARG A 72 -18.66 4.05 3.22
N GLU A 73 -19.70 4.40 2.48
CA GLU A 73 -19.61 5.31 1.35
C GLU A 73 -19.78 6.75 1.83
N GLN A 74 -18.94 7.66 1.37
CA GLN A 74 -19.04 9.09 1.62
C GLN A 74 -18.41 9.85 0.45
N GLU A 75 -19.20 10.70 -0.24
CA GLU A 75 -18.73 11.61 -1.30
C GLU A 75 -17.89 10.94 -2.39
N GLY A 76 -18.34 9.76 -2.88
CA GLY A 76 -17.61 9.01 -3.90
C GLY A 76 -16.42 8.22 -3.37
N THR A 77 -16.16 8.27 -2.06
CA THR A 77 -15.13 7.49 -1.39
C THR A 77 -15.73 6.31 -0.66
N LEU A 78 -15.19 5.12 -0.88
CA LEU A 78 -15.50 3.92 -0.11
C LEU A 78 -14.43 3.72 0.95
N TYR A 79 -14.78 3.89 2.22
CA TYR A 79 -13.95 3.51 3.35
C TYR A 79 -14.20 2.04 3.68
N VAL A 80 -13.15 1.24 3.77
CA VAL A 80 -13.22 -0.19 4.10
C VAL A 80 -12.24 -0.49 5.24
N GLY A 81 -12.67 -1.25 6.24
CA GLY A 81 -11.80 -1.74 7.30
C GLY A 81 -12.04 -3.22 7.54
N PHE A 82 -10.99 -3.97 7.82
CA PHE A 82 -11.03 -5.42 8.01
C PHE A 82 -10.87 -5.80 9.47
N HIS A 83 -11.51 -6.87 9.87
CA HIS A 83 -11.37 -7.41 11.21
C HIS A 83 -10.93 -8.87 11.19
N PHE A 84 -9.87 -9.13 11.94
CA PHE A 84 -9.30 -10.47 12.13
C PHE A 84 -9.31 -10.85 13.60
N SER A 85 -9.39 -12.14 13.90
CA SER A 85 -9.41 -12.63 15.28
C SER A 85 -8.60 -13.91 15.41
N SER A 86 -7.70 -13.92 16.39
CA SER A 86 -6.93 -15.12 16.75
C SER A 86 -7.79 -16.25 17.31
N VAL A 87 -8.98 -15.95 17.82
CA VAL A 87 -9.93 -16.98 18.29
C VAL A 87 -10.38 -17.86 17.16
N PHE A 88 -10.42 -17.35 15.93
CA PHE A 88 -10.83 -18.07 14.72
C PHE A 88 -9.66 -18.50 13.83
N GLY A 89 -8.45 -18.00 14.08
CA GLY A 89 -7.28 -18.24 13.25
C GLY A 89 -6.82 -19.70 13.19
N PHE A 90 -7.32 -20.58 14.06
CA PHE A 90 -7.06 -22.03 13.97
C PHE A 90 -8.03 -22.76 13.04
N PHE A 91 -9.13 -22.14 12.63
CA PHE A 91 -10.20 -22.77 11.88
C PHE A 91 -10.45 -22.08 10.53
N GLU A 92 -9.97 -20.85 10.36
CA GLU A 92 -10.16 -20.04 9.15
C GLU A 92 -8.80 -19.45 8.75
N THR A 93 -8.62 -19.18 7.46
CA THR A 93 -7.44 -18.46 6.97
C THR A 93 -7.59 -16.97 7.22
N GLY A 94 -6.46 -16.26 7.29
CA GLY A 94 -6.46 -14.79 7.29
C GLY A 94 -6.83 -14.19 5.94
N ASP A 95 -6.85 -15.01 4.87
CA ASP A 95 -7.14 -14.54 3.52
C ASP A 95 -8.64 -14.23 3.35
N PHE A 96 -8.92 -13.26 2.51
CA PHE A 96 -10.28 -12.88 2.15
C PHE A 96 -10.42 -12.56 0.67
N ASP A 97 -11.61 -12.78 0.17
CA ASP A 97 -12.05 -12.46 -1.17
C ASP A 97 -13.49 -11.96 -1.03
N ILE A 98 -13.70 -10.65 -1.13
CA ILE A 98 -14.98 -10.02 -0.82
C ILE A 98 -15.46 -9.12 -1.95
N THR A 99 -16.78 -9.04 -2.09
CA THR A 99 -17.44 -8.09 -2.97
C THR A 99 -18.34 -7.18 -2.13
N ILE A 100 -18.08 -5.89 -2.19
CA ILE A 100 -18.79 -4.85 -1.44
C ILE A 100 -19.76 -4.17 -2.41
N PRO A 101 -21.08 -4.27 -2.19
CA PRO A 101 -22.04 -3.52 -2.99
C PRO A 101 -21.96 -2.04 -2.65
N VAL A 102 -21.92 -1.19 -3.67
CA VAL A 102 -21.90 0.27 -3.54
C VAL A 102 -23.09 0.89 -4.26
N LYS A 103 -23.57 2.02 -3.74
CA LYS A 103 -24.77 2.72 -4.25
C LYS A 103 -24.43 3.89 -5.14
N THR A 104 -23.24 4.47 -4.93
CA THR A 104 -22.74 5.61 -5.69
C THR A 104 -21.57 5.18 -6.55
N GLU A 105 -21.22 6.00 -7.51
CA GLU A 105 -19.97 5.84 -8.24
C GLU A 105 -18.80 6.08 -7.30
N ILE A 106 -17.86 5.14 -7.27
CA ILE A 106 -16.69 5.20 -6.39
C ILE A 106 -15.52 5.77 -7.19
N ASN A 107 -14.93 6.82 -6.65
CA ASN A 107 -13.75 7.48 -7.20
C ASN A 107 -12.50 7.18 -6.37
N ARG A 108 -12.66 6.77 -5.10
CA ARG A 108 -11.55 6.44 -4.21
C ARG A 108 -11.95 5.29 -3.28
N VAL A 109 -11.03 4.38 -3.01
CA VAL A 109 -11.16 3.36 -1.95
C VAL A 109 -10.07 3.62 -0.92
N ILE A 110 -10.46 3.75 0.34
CA ILE A 110 -9.57 4.00 1.47
C ILE A 110 -9.68 2.82 2.43
N LEU A 111 -8.56 2.18 2.72
CA LEU A 111 -8.47 1.25 3.82
C LEU A 111 -8.35 2.06 5.13
N LYS A 112 -9.28 1.81 6.05
CA LYS A 112 -9.37 2.55 7.30
C LYS A 112 -9.26 1.63 8.50
N THR A 113 -8.31 1.95 9.37
CA THR A 113 -8.15 1.36 10.70
C THR A 113 -8.63 2.32 11.78
N ALA A 114 -8.35 2.00 13.06
CA ALA A 114 -8.66 2.87 14.18
C ALA A 114 -7.94 4.24 14.08
N ASP A 115 -6.69 4.21 13.64
CA ASP A 115 -5.77 5.34 13.76
C ASP A 115 -5.28 5.87 12.40
N HIS A 116 -5.49 5.11 11.30
CA HIS A 116 -4.92 5.43 10.00
C HIS A 116 -5.93 5.28 8.86
N GLU A 117 -5.72 6.04 7.80
CA GLU A 117 -6.41 5.94 6.52
C GLU A 117 -5.37 5.76 5.40
N PHE A 118 -5.57 4.74 4.56
CA PHE A 118 -4.66 4.42 3.48
C PHE A 118 -5.44 4.40 2.16
N PRO A 119 -5.17 5.29 1.21
CA PRO A 119 -5.72 5.19 -0.13
C PRO A 119 -5.17 3.93 -0.79
N VAL A 120 -6.08 3.06 -1.24
CA VAL A 120 -5.71 1.77 -1.83
C VAL A 120 -6.14 1.65 -3.29
N TRP A 121 -6.99 2.56 -3.73
CA TRP A 121 -7.40 2.67 -5.12
C TRP A 121 -8.02 4.06 -5.35
N SER A 122 -7.69 4.67 -6.46
CA SER A 122 -8.39 5.83 -6.99
C SER A 122 -8.79 5.55 -8.43
N ARG A 123 -9.99 6.02 -8.82
CA ARG A 123 -10.30 6.05 -10.24
C ARG A 123 -9.23 6.94 -10.87
N GLU A 124 -8.64 6.47 -11.98
CA GLU A 124 -7.86 7.37 -12.81
C GLU A 124 -8.74 8.59 -13.07
N GLN A 125 -8.46 9.67 -12.37
CA GLN A 125 -8.93 10.97 -12.84
C GLN A 125 -8.44 11.03 -14.26
N GLU A 126 -9.28 11.52 -15.20
CA GLU A 126 -8.78 12.03 -16.48
C GLU A 126 -7.49 12.73 -16.12
N THR A 127 -6.38 12.13 -16.49
CA THR A 127 -5.06 12.42 -15.90
C THR A 127 -4.91 13.91 -15.87
N ASP A 128 -4.89 14.50 -14.68
CA ASP A 128 -4.51 15.89 -14.53
C ASP A 128 -3.25 16.04 -15.38
N PRO A 129 -3.20 17.02 -16.27
CA PRO A 129 -2.09 17.12 -17.21
C PRO A 129 -0.79 17.06 -16.42
N ILE A 130 0.11 16.17 -16.84
CA ILE A 130 1.42 16.05 -16.21
C ILE A 130 2.03 17.45 -16.12
N PRO A 131 2.43 17.92 -14.93
CA PRO A 131 3.06 19.21 -14.77
C PRO A 131 4.24 19.37 -15.75
N GLU A 132 4.33 20.51 -16.43
CA GLU A 132 5.40 20.78 -17.42
C GLU A 132 6.79 20.56 -16.82
N ALA A 133 6.95 20.84 -15.52
CA ALA A 133 8.19 20.60 -14.79
C ALA A 133 8.56 19.12 -14.74
N PHE A 134 7.61 18.21 -14.62
CA PHE A 134 7.85 16.77 -14.65
C PHE A 134 8.03 16.24 -16.07
N ALA A 135 7.37 16.86 -17.06
CA ALA A 135 7.53 16.46 -18.47
C ALA A 135 8.99 16.55 -18.91
N ALA A 136 9.73 17.57 -18.48
CA ALA A 136 11.14 17.72 -18.79
C ALA A 136 12.00 16.58 -18.21
N ILE A 137 11.74 16.15 -16.98
CA ILE A 137 12.41 15.01 -16.35
C ILE A 137 12.08 13.71 -17.10
N LEU A 138 10.82 13.51 -17.45
CA LEU A 138 10.38 12.32 -18.18
C LEU A 138 10.98 12.26 -19.58
N ASP A 139 11.08 13.39 -20.29
CA ASP A 139 11.75 13.47 -21.58
C ASP A 139 13.23 13.05 -21.49
N GLU A 140 13.93 13.47 -20.42
CA GLU A 140 15.34 13.15 -20.20
C GLU A 140 15.56 11.69 -19.84
N TYR A 141 14.69 11.11 -18.98
CA TYR A 141 14.72 9.67 -18.72
C TYR A 141 14.39 8.86 -19.97
N HIS A 142 13.38 9.23 -20.74
CA HIS A 142 13.04 8.54 -21.99
C HIS A 142 14.21 8.57 -22.97
N ALA A 143 14.88 9.72 -23.15
CA ALA A 143 16.06 9.83 -24.00
C ALA A 143 17.20 8.94 -23.51
N SER A 144 17.48 8.97 -22.20
CA SER A 144 18.55 8.17 -21.58
C SER A 144 18.35 6.67 -21.79
N LEU A 145 17.12 6.17 -21.59
CA LEU A 145 16.75 4.76 -21.78
C LEU A 145 16.78 4.36 -23.26
N SER A 146 16.28 5.22 -24.17
CA SER A 146 16.26 4.98 -25.61
C SER A 146 17.66 4.93 -26.19
N GLU A 147 18.58 5.78 -25.72
CA GLU A 147 19.98 5.87 -26.16
C GLU A 147 20.91 4.93 -25.38
N SER A 148 20.41 4.18 -24.40
CA SER A 148 21.19 3.29 -23.53
C SER A 148 22.37 3.99 -22.86
N TRP A 149 22.08 5.10 -22.16
CA TRP A 149 23.12 5.81 -21.40
C TRP A 149 23.69 4.93 -20.32
N ASP A 150 25.01 5.05 -20.11
CA ASP A 150 25.65 4.39 -18.97
C ASP A 150 25.40 5.17 -17.65
N ALA A 151 25.73 4.54 -16.55
CA ALA A 151 25.53 5.10 -15.22
C ALA A 151 26.23 6.45 -15.02
N ALA A 152 27.43 6.65 -15.61
CA ALA A 152 28.17 7.89 -15.49
C ALA A 152 27.43 9.04 -16.20
N ARG A 153 26.97 8.80 -17.42
CA ARG A 153 26.21 9.79 -18.22
C ARG A 153 24.88 10.12 -17.55
N MET A 154 24.20 9.15 -16.95
CA MET A 154 22.97 9.41 -16.19
C MET A 154 23.22 10.35 -15.02
N MET A 155 24.23 10.05 -14.18
CA MET A 155 24.61 10.90 -13.04
C MET A 155 25.05 12.32 -13.46
N GLU A 156 25.79 12.46 -14.58
CA GLU A 156 26.18 13.76 -15.11
C GLU A 156 25.00 14.65 -15.52
N ASN A 157 23.87 14.02 -15.87
CA ASN A 157 22.62 14.71 -16.22
C ASN A 157 21.60 14.74 -15.07
N GLY A 158 21.99 14.36 -13.84
CA GLY A 158 21.12 14.44 -12.67
C GLY A 158 20.05 13.36 -12.61
N LEU A 159 20.19 12.29 -13.41
CA LEU A 159 19.29 11.13 -13.40
C LEU A 159 19.83 10.02 -12.48
N ASN A 160 18.94 9.21 -11.93
CA ASN A 160 19.36 8.08 -11.12
C ASN A 160 20.04 7.00 -11.97
N TYR A 161 21.28 6.66 -11.62
CA TYR A 161 22.11 5.73 -12.36
C TYR A 161 21.62 4.27 -12.31
N MET A 162 20.78 3.90 -11.33
CA MET A 162 20.23 2.55 -11.21
C MET A 162 19.35 2.17 -12.40
N ALA A 163 18.79 3.16 -13.10
CA ALA A 163 18.05 2.93 -14.34
C ALA A 163 18.93 2.44 -15.49
N ALA A 164 20.27 2.59 -15.40
CA ALA A 164 21.22 2.07 -16.38
C ALA A 164 21.72 0.65 -16.06
N ASP A 165 21.14 -0.04 -15.06
CA ASP A 165 21.59 -1.39 -14.69
C ASP A 165 21.31 -2.38 -15.83
N SER A 166 22.27 -3.24 -16.08
CA SER A 166 22.22 -4.27 -17.12
C SER A 166 21.16 -5.36 -16.89
N ILE A 167 20.52 -5.40 -15.72
CA ILE A 167 19.38 -6.27 -15.45
C ILE A 167 18.14 -5.87 -16.26
N PHE A 168 18.06 -4.62 -16.71
CA PHE A 168 16.97 -4.12 -17.55
C PHE A 168 17.30 -4.40 -19.02
N THR A 169 16.74 -5.49 -19.54
CA THR A 169 16.98 -5.92 -20.94
C THR A 169 16.15 -5.16 -21.95
N GLU A 170 15.02 -4.65 -21.51
CA GLU A 170 14.10 -3.80 -22.30
C GLU A 170 13.79 -2.53 -21.46
N PRO A 171 14.77 -1.59 -21.32
CA PRO A 171 14.67 -0.51 -20.35
C PRO A 171 13.40 0.34 -20.48
N LEU A 172 12.92 0.61 -21.68
CA LEU A 172 11.69 1.36 -21.92
C LEU A 172 10.42 0.64 -21.41
N GLU A 173 10.46 -0.69 -21.34
CA GLU A 173 9.36 -1.53 -20.82
C GLU A 173 9.57 -1.88 -19.34
N ASP A 174 10.83 -2.10 -18.93
CA ASP A 174 11.18 -2.55 -17.59
C ASP A 174 11.15 -1.41 -16.56
N ILE A 175 11.34 -0.17 -17.01
CA ILE A 175 11.34 1.05 -16.19
C ILE A 175 10.10 1.87 -16.53
N GLY A 176 9.51 2.46 -15.52
CA GLY A 176 8.31 3.25 -15.68
C GLY A 176 8.25 4.44 -14.72
N TYR A 177 7.18 5.20 -14.87
CA TYR A 177 6.89 6.37 -14.07
C TYR A 177 5.43 6.37 -13.59
N ALA A 178 5.18 7.06 -12.50
CA ALA A 178 3.85 7.43 -12.05
C ALA A 178 3.83 8.92 -11.69
N VAL A 179 2.80 9.63 -12.15
CA VAL A 179 2.50 10.99 -11.72
C VAL A 179 1.16 10.96 -11.03
N ALA A 180 1.13 11.17 -9.73
CA ALA A 180 -0.07 11.07 -8.91
C ALA A 180 0.11 11.86 -7.61
N ASP A 181 -0.99 12.27 -7.00
CA ASP A 181 -1.04 12.77 -5.63
C ASP A 181 -0.85 11.57 -4.68
N LEU A 182 0.41 11.30 -4.31
CA LEU A 182 0.82 10.11 -3.56
C LEU A 182 0.53 10.23 -2.05
N ASP A 183 0.48 11.43 -1.51
CA ASP A 183 0.23 11.68 -0.08
C ASP A 183 -1.17 12.25 0.21
N GLY A 184 -1.92 12.61 -0.81
CA GLY A 184 -3.29 13.10 -0.69
C GLY A 184 -3.39 14.58 -0.33
N ASP A 185 -2.31 15.34 -0.51
CA ASP A 185 -2.26 16.78 -0.22
C ASP A 185 -2.85 17.65 -1.34
N GLY A 186 -3.12 17.05 -2.50
CA GLY A 186 -3.66 17.70 -3.70
C GLY A 186 -2.59 18.15 -4.70
N THR A 187 -1.31 17.89 -4.40
CA THR A 187 -0.17 18.10 -5.31
C THR A 187 0.23 16.77 -5.94
N GLN A 188 0.68 16.78 -7.18
CA GLN A 188 1.17 15.57 -7.83
C GLN A 188 2.66 15.39 -7.58
N GLU A 189 3.08 14.16 -7.29
CA GLU A 189 4.46 13.71 -7.25
C GLU A 189 4.81 12.93 -8.52
N LEU A 190 6.09 12.87 -8.84
CA LEU A 190 6.64 12.02 -9.89
C LEU A 190 7.53 10.94 -9.28
N ALA A 191 7.10 9.69 -9.39
CA ALA A 191 7.93 8.54 -9.06
C ALA A 191 8.48 7.89 -10.33
N ILE A 192 9.76 7.51 -10.32
CA ILE A 192 10.42 6.73 -11.37
C ILE A 192 10.99 5.48 -10.75
N GLY A 193 10.76 4.31 -11.37
CA GLY A 193 11.18 3.04 -10.77
C GLY A 193 11.11 1.86 -11.73
N THR A 194 11.40 0.68 -11.20
CA THR A 194 11.27 -0.56 -11.95
C THR A 194 9.82 -1.05 -11.96
N ARG A 195 9.38 -1.56 -13.10
CA ARG A 195 8.09 -2.27 -13.23
C ARG A 195 8.21 -3.74 -12.81
N LYS A 196 9.44 -4.24 -12.66
CA LYS A 196 9.71 -5.58 -12.14
C LYS A 196 9.56 -5.57 -10.62
N ASP A 197 8.77 -6.50 -10.10
CA ASP A 197 8.57 -6.65 -8.67
C ASP A 197 9.76 -7.36 -8.04
N ASP A 198 10.25 -6.81 -6.92
CA ASP A 198 11.04 -7.59 -5.99
C ASP A 198 10.10 -8.53 -5.23
N PRO A 199 10.42 -9.83 -5.11
CA PRO A 199 9.53 -10.81 -4.47
C PRO A 199 9.27 -10.54 -2.98
N PHE A 200 10.06 -9.69 -2.34
CA PHE A 200 9.98 -9.40 -0.90
C PHE A 200 9.52 -7.97 -0.59
N PHE A 201 9.86 -7.01 -1.47
CA PHE A 201 9.72 -5.59 -1.16
C PHE A 201 8.83 -4.81 -2.15
N GLY A 202 8.39 -5.44 -3.24
CA GLY A 202 7.59 -4.75 -4.26
C GLY A 202 8.43 -4.02 -5.31
N LYS A 203 7.97 -2.86 -5.76
CA LYS A 203 8.63 -2.10 -6.84
C LYS A 203 9.68 -1.14 -6.27
N LEU A 204 10.90 -1.24 -6.76
CA LEU A 204 11.98 -0.33 -6.42
C LEU A 204 11.73 1.03 -7.08
N VAL A 205 11.67 2.07 -6.27
CA VAL A 205 11.61 3.47 -6.71
C VAL A 205 13.03 4.00 -6.82
N PHE A 206 13.43 4.44 -8.00
CA PHE A 206 14.75 5.04 -8.23
C PHE A 206 14.77 6.47 -7.73
N SER A 207 13.80 7.26 -8.13
CA SER A 207 13.69 8.68 -7.78
C SER A 207 12.24 9.04 -7.48
N LEU A 208 12.05 9.92 -6.50
CA LEU A 208 10.79 10.58 -6.21
C LEU A 208 11.02 12.09 -6.25
N TYR A 209 10.21 12.77 -7.02
CA TYR A 209 10.22 14.22 -7.15
C TYR A 209 8.91 14.80 -6.66
N ILE A 210 9.00 15.93 -5.96
CA ILE A 210 7.89 16.79 -5.58
C ILE A 210 8.00 18.14 -6.31
N LEU A 211 6.96 18.95 -6.27
CA LEU A 211 7.04 20.35 -6.69
C LEU A 211 7.27 21.25 -5.47
N ASP A 212 8.26 22.12 -5.54
CA ASP A 212 8.48 23.14 -4.52
C ASP A 212 7.40 24.25 -4.58
N GLU A 213 7.45 25.19 -3.66
CA GLU A 213 6.50 26.33 -3.59
C GLU A 213 6.46 27.18 -4.89
N ASN A 214 7.45 27.08 -5.75
CA ASN A 214 7.54 27.79 -7.02
C ASN A 214 7.10 26.90 -8.21
N GLY A 215 6.70 25.66 -7.95
CA GLY A 215 6.37 24.67 -8.96
C GLY A 215 7.60 24.06 -9.66
N ALA A 216 8.78 24.20 -9.10
CA ALA A 216 9.99 23.56 -9.63
C ALA A 216 10.16 22.14 -9.05
N PRO A 217 10.63 21.16 -9.84
CA PRO A 217 10.82 19.81 -9.36
C PRO A 217 11.99 19.74 -8.38
N GLN A 218 11.73 19.16 -7.22
CA GLN A 218 12.73 18.87 -6.19
C GLN A 218 12.83 17.36 -6.02
N LEU A 219 14.06 16.83 -6.10
CA LEU A 219 14.33 15.43 -5.82
C LEU A 219 14.22 15.18 -4.31
N LEU A 220 13.30 14.33 -3.91
CA LEU A 220 13.03 13.99 -2.51
C LEU A 220 13.68 12.67 -2.11
N LEU A 221 13.61 11.64 -2.95
CA LEU A 221 14.27 10.35 -2.76
C LEU A 221 15.15 10.02 -3.96
N ASP A 222 16.30 9.44 -3.68
CA ASP A 222 17.25 8.95 -4.68
C ASP A 222 17.83 7.60 -4.22
N SER A 223 17.42 6.52 -4.85
CA SER A 223 17.90 5.18 -4.53
C SER A 223 19.34 4.98 -4.97
N THR A 224 20.07 4.22 -4.19
CA THR A 224 21.42 3.78 -4.50
C THR A 224 21.54 2.27 -4.28
N GLU A 225 22.68 1.66 -4.64
CA GLU A 225 22.93 0.24 -4.38
C GLU A 225 22.79 -0.14 -2.90
N ARG A 226 23.03 0.81 -1.99
CA ARG A 226 23.03 0.59 -0.54
C ARG A 226 21.85 1.21 0.18
N ASN A 227 21.04 2.00 -0.50
CA ASN A 227 19.90 2.69 0.06
C ASN A 227 18.77 2.62 -0.96
N ARG A 228 17.86 1.67 -0.79
CA ARG A 228 16.81 1.34 -1.74
C ARG A 228 15.46 1.66 -1.16
N TYR A 229 14.65 2.36 -1.93
CA TYR A 229 13.30 2.71 -1.56
C TYR A 229 12.31 1.86 -2.35
N TYR A 230 11.37 1.26 -1.64
CA TYR A 230 10.31 0.45 -2.23
C TYR A 230 8.97 1.06 -1.87
N TYR A 231 8.06 1.11 -2.82
CA TYR A 231 6.72 1.56 -2.55
C TYR A 231 5.97 0.47 -1.77
N ALA A 232 5.60 0.78 -0.55
CA ALA A 232 4.99 -0.17 0.38
C ALA A 232 3.48 0.04 0.58
N GLY A 233 2.83 0.77 -0.31
CA GLY A 233 1.40 1.06 -0.27
C GLY A 233 1.03 2.30 0.55
N GLY A 234 -0.07 2.94 0.19
CA GLY A 234 -0.45 4.22 0.75
C GLY A 234 0.64 5.27 0.52
N PHE A 235 1.01 5.99 1.55
CA PHE A 235 2.08 7.01 1.50
C PHE A 235 3.43 6.51 2.03
N CYS A 236 3.60 5.21 2.23
CA CYS A 236 4.77 4.67 2.92
C CYS A 236 5.75 4.06 1.92
N PHE A 237 7.02 4.42 2.06
CA PHE A 237 8.14 3.83 1.35
C PHE A 237 8.99 3.07 2.36
N ALA A 238 9.23 1.78 2.14
CA ALA A 238 10.21 1.05 2.89
C ALA A 238 11.60 1.43 2.36
N ASN A 239 12.50 1.80 3.25
CA ASN A 239 13.90 2.05 2.92
C ASN A 239 14.73 0.86 3.39
N GLN A 240 15.35 0.15 2.45
CA GLN A 240 16.30 -0.90 2.75
C GLN A 240 17.71 -0.37 2.53
N GLY A 241 18.49 -0.33 3.58
CA GLY A 241 19.84 0.22 3.54
C GLY A 241 20.88 -0.67 4.20
N SER A 242 22.16 -0.37 3.94
CA SER A 242 23.30 -1.02 4.55
C SER A 242 24.41 -0.01 4.80
N SER A 243 24.80 0.19 6.07
CA SER A 243 25.91 1.07 6.47
C SER A 243 27.26 0.36 6.45
N GLY A 244 27.27 -0.96 6.31
CA GLY A 244 28.50 -1.76 6.29
C GLY A 244 28.24 -3.26 6.08
N TRP A 245 29.29 -4.07 6.19
CA TRP A 245 29.21 -5.51 5.91
C TRP A 245 28.19 -6.27 6.81
N ASN A 246 27.94 -5.80 8.03
CA ASN A 246 27.08 -6.47 9.01
C ASN A 246 25.88 -5.62 9.47
N ASP A 247 25.73 -4.41 8.93
CA ASP A 247 24.66 -3.50 9.35
C ASP A 247 23.67 -3.34 8.18
N SER A 248 22.55 -4.00 8.26
CA SER A 248 21.36 -3.71 7.44
C SER A 248 20.34 -3.00 8.30
N PHE A 249 19.63 -2.05 7.73
CA PHE A 249 18.51 -1.38 8.38
C PHE A 249 17.32 -1.32 7.42
N ASP A 250 16.16 -1.51 7.98
CA ASP A 250 14.89 -1.32 7.32
C ASP A 250 14.18 -0.17 8.04
N THR A 251 13.84 0.87 7.30
CA THR A 251 13.12 2.03 7.82
C THR A 251 11.88 2.23 6.98
N THR A 252 10.76 2.48 7.62
CA THR A 252 9.54 2.89 6.95
C THR A 252 9.48 4.41 6.94
N LEU A 253 9.31 4.98 5.76
CA LEU A 253 9.14 6.41 5.53
C LEU A 253 7.72 6.67 5.04
N LYS A 254 7.10 7.74 5.52
CA LYS A 254 5.82 8.23 5.05
C LYS A 254 6.04 9.55 4.32
N LEU A 255 5.46 9.68 3.12
CA LEU A 255 5.33 10.98 2.48
C LEU A 255 4.13 11.70 3.12
N GLU A 256 4.32 12.95 3.56
CA GLU A 256 3.26 13.77 4.14
C GLU A 256 3.60 15.24 3.91
N ASP A 257 2.73 15.97 3.24
CA ASP A 257 2.90 17.39 2.89
C ASP A 257 4.27 17.68 2.21
N GLY A 258 4.70 16.82 1.29
CA GLY A 258 5.96 16.95 0.56
C GLY A 258 7.23 16.66 1.36
N GLU A 259 7.13 16.07 2.55
CA GLU A 259 8.27 15.68 3.38
C GLU A 259 8.27 14.16 3.65
N MET A 260 9.47 13.58 3.82
CA MET A 260 9.61 12.18 4.23
C MET A 260 9.74 12.08 5.74
N ILE A 261 8.75 11.48 6.38
CA ILE A 261 8.69 11.29 7.83
C ILE A 261 9.13 9.87 8.17
N ASP A 262 10.12 9.75 9.08
CA ASP A 262 10.60 8.46 9.58
C ASP A 262 9.57 7.82 10.53
N MET A 263 9.08 6.65 10.16
CA MET A 263 8.08 5.87 10.87
C MET A 263 8.67 4.68 11.65
N THR A 264 9.98 4.67 11.88
CA THR A 264 10.75 3.53 12.45
C THR A 264 10.17 2.97 13.76
N TYR A 265 9.38 3.74 14.48
CA TYR A 265 8.76 3.34 15.75
C TYR A 265 7.26 3.05 15.64
N THR A 266 6.69 3.13 14.47
CA THR A 266 5.32 2.71 14.21
C THR A 266 5.34 1.33 13.56
N THR A 267 4.31 0.53 13.81
CA THR A 267 4.13 -0.78 13.17
C THR A 267 4.35 -0.66 11.66
N GLU A 268 5.09 -1.61 11.08
CA GLU A 268 5.29 -1.74 9.64
C GLU A 268 3.98 -1.44 8.89
N PRO A 269 4.05 -0.76 7.73
CA PRO A 269 2.85 -0.51 6.95
C PRO A 269 2.23 -1.87 6.59
N GLU A 270 1.09 -2.14 7.18
CA GLU A 270 0.38 -3.42 7.04
C GLU A 270 -0.31 -3.56 5.67
N ASN A 271 -0.10 -2.60 4.76
CA ASN A 271 -0.83 -2.53 3.50
C ASN A 271 0.11 -2.23 2.35
N PHE A 272 0.38 -3.26 1.55
CA PHE A 272 1.13 -3.13 0.31
C PHE A 272 0.13 -2.99 -0.85
N VAL A 273 -0.18 -1.77 -1.25
CA VAL A 273 -0.76 -1.52 -2.58
C VAL A 273 0.39 -1.16 -3.49
N GLN A 274 0.57 -1.94 -4.54
CA GLN A 274 1.62 -1.66 -5.50
C GLN A 274 1.25 -0.44 -6.33
N MET A 275 2.20 0.48 -6.47
CA MET A 275 2.08 1.59 -7.40
C MET A 275 2.18 1.05 -8.84
N GLU A 276 1.19 1.37 -9.66
CA GLU A 276 1.25 1.07 -11.08
C GLU A 276 2.15 2.10 -11.78
N LEU A 277 3.17 1.60 -12.46
CA LEU A 277 4.08 2.43 -13.25
C LEU A 277 3.77 2.30 -14.74
N THR A 278 3.53 3.42 -15.41
CA THR A 278 3.41 3.52 -16.86
C THR A 278 4.80 3.29 -17.48
N PRO A 279 4.98 2.36 -18.42
CA PRO A 279 6.29 2.14 -19.06
C PRO A 279 6.72 3.35 -19.86
N PHE A 280 8.02 3.63 -19.89
CA PHE A 280 8.55 4.72 -20.70
C PHE A 280 8.33 4.53 -22.21
N ALA A 281 8.10 3.30 -22.68
CA ALA A 281 7.67 3.03 -24.05
C ALA A 281 6.35 3.73 -24.43
N GLN A 282 5.53 4.12 -23.45
CA GLN A 282 4.28 4.87 -23.66
C GLN A 282 4.46 6.39 -23.52
N TRP A 283 5.63 6.85 -23.11
CA TRP A 283 5.94 8.27 -23.05
C TRP A 283 6.27 8.80 -24.44
N LYS A 284 5.27 9.51 -25.09
CA LYS A 284 5.32 10.10 -26.45
C LYS A 284 5.66 9.13 -27.58
#